data_afc52a425c994f9c5fcc1953848fca91
#
_entry.id   afc52a425c994f9c5fcc1953848fca91
#
_cell.length_a   1.000
_cell.length_b   1.000
_cell.length_c   1.000
_cell.angle_alpha   90.00
_cell.angle_beta   90.00
_cell.angle_gamma   90.00
#
_symmetry.space_group_name_H-M   'P 1'
#
loop_
_entity.id
_entity.type
_entity.pdbx_description
1 polymer ?
#
loop_
_entity_poly.entity_id
_entity_poly.type
_entity_poly.pdbx_seq_one_letter_code
_entity_poly.pdbx_strand_id
1 'polypeptide(L)'
;MTLEEAIRILRSPEGREETKRVYLLRRTVDWAEITIRAGGVSRGDAESIVDAVASRAEDLFPGSRDTFAIVYGVRLRRIIDEVYGKSD
;
A
#
# COMPACT_ATOMS: atom_id res chain seq x y z
N MET A 1 -4.58 9.96 13.46
CA MET A 1 -4.71 8.49 13.47
C MET A 1 -3.47 7.86 12.84
N THR A 2 -2.96 6.80 13.43
CA THR A 2 -1.86 6.03 12.88
C THR A 2 -2.38 4.94 11.93
N LEU A 3 -1.52 4.42 11.07
CA LEU A 3 -1.87 3.31 10.18
C LEU A 3 -2.22 2.04 10.98
N GLU A 4 -1.56 1.82 12.12
CA GLU A 4 -1.86 0.70 13.02
C GLU A 4 -3.28 0.77 13.55
N GLU A 5 -3.72 1.96 13.97
CA GLU A 5 -5.09 2.19 14.41
C GLU A 5 -6.08 1.96 13.26
N ALA A 6 -5.74 2.42 12.05
CA ALA A 6 -6.57 2.21 10.87
C ALA A 6 -6.72 0.73 10.53
N ILE A 7 -5.66 -0.06 10.67
CA ILE A 7 -5.71 -1.52 10.45
C ILE A 7 -6.63 -2.19 11.46
N ARG A 8 -6.65 -1.72 12.71
CA ARG A 8 -7.59 -2.22 13.72
C ARG A 8 -9.04 -1.86 13.37
N ILE A 9 -9.27 -0.68 12.84
CA ILE A 9 -10.59 -0.20 12.44
C ILE A 9 -11.17 -1.06 11.30
N LEU A 10 -10.32 -1.58 10.41
CA LEU A 10 -10.75 -2.52 9.37
C LEU A 10 -11.44 -3.77 9.94
N ARG A 11 -11.16 -4.10 11.19
CA ARG A 11 -11.77 -5.22 11.89
C ARG A 11 -13.00 -4.82 12.74
N SER A 12 -13.22 -3.49 12.86
CA SER A 12 -14.29 -2.94 13.69
C SER A 12 -14.87 -1.72 12.94
N PRO A 13 -16.10 -1.78 12.42
CA PRO A 13 -16.65 -0.73 11.56
C PRO A 13 -17.13 0.51 12.30
N GLU A 14 -16.47 0.91 13.37
CA GLU A 14 -16.80 2.11 14.13
C GLU A 14 -15.96 3.29 13.65
N GLY A 15 -16.56 4.46 13.45
CA GLY A 15 -15.88 5.68 13.04
C GLY A 15 -15.90 5.89 11.52
N ARG A 16 -16.82 6.71 11.03
CA ARG A 16 -17.05 6.92 9.58
C ARG A 16 -15.88 7.56 8.83
N GLU A 17 -15.23 8.55 9.44
CA GLU A 17 -14.11 9.26 8.80
C GLU A 17 -12.88 8.36 8.68
N GLU A 18 -12.56 7.66 9.74
CA GLU A 18 -11.47 6.71 9.79
C GLU A 18 -11.69 5.55 8.83
N THR A 19 -12.92 5.04 8.76
CA THR A 19 -13.30 3.99 7.81
C THR A 19 -13.09 4.44 6.37
N LYS A 20 -13.40 5.71 6.06
CA LYS A 20 -13.20 6.28 4.73
C LYS A 20 -11.72 6.30 4.33
N ARG A 21 -10.85 6.76 5.23
CA ARG A 21 -9.40 6.79 4.99
C ARG A 21 -8.83 5.39 4.80
N VAL A 22 -9.25 4.46 5.63
CA VAL A 22 -8.84 3.05 5.53
C VAL A 22 -9.29 2.46 4.19
N TYR A 23 -10.52 2.73 3.79
CA TYR A 23 -11.06 2.29 2.50
C TYR A 23 -10.24 2.85 1.33
N LEU A 24 -9.91 4.14 1.37
CA LEU A 24 -9.11 4.78 0.33
C LEU A 24 -7.71 4.17 0.25
N LEU A 25 -7.07 3.92 1.38
CA LEU A 25 -5.76 3.28 1.42
C LEU A 25 -5.84 1.87 0.84
N ARG A 26 -6.82 1.09 1.24
CA ARG A 26 -7.01 -0.27 0.75
C ARG A 26 -7.22 -0.30 -0.77
N ARG A 27 -8.06 0.60 -1.30
CA ARG A 27 -8.27 0.73 -2.74
C ARG A 27 -6.99 1.08 -3.47
N THR A 28 -6.18 1.96 -2.90
CA THR A 28 -4.91 2.37 -3.48
C THR A 28 -3.93 1.21 -3.53
N VAL A 29 -3.83 0.44 -2.45
CA VAL A 29 -2.97 -0.76 -2.38
C VAL A 29 -3.45 -1.83 -3.36
N ASP A 30 -4.75 -2.08 -3.42
CA ASP A 30 -5.34 -3.06 -4.34
C ASP A 30 -5.07 -2.67 -5.79
N TRP A 31 -5.21 -1.40 -6.14
CA TRP A 31 -4.88 -0.88 -7.47
C TRP A 31 -3.42 -1.13 -7.81
N ALA A 32 -2.51 -0.84 -6.88
CA ALA A 32 -1.08 -1.06 -7.08
C ALA A 32 -0.78 -2.55 -7.32
N GLU A 33 -1.35 -3.43 -6.51
CA GLU A 33 -1.18 -4.88 -6.66
C GLU A 33 -1.67 -5.36 -8.02
N ILE A 34 -2.86 -4.96 -8.43
CA ILE A 34 -3.44 -5.33 -9.72
C ILE A 34 -2.56 -4.82 -10.87
N THR A 35 -2.11 -3.57 -10.80
CA THR A 35 -1.28 -2.94 -11.83
C THR A 35 0.07 -3.65 -11.97
N ILE A 36 0.72 -3.98 -10.86
CA ILE A 36 1.99 -4.68 -10.86
C ILE A 36 1.83 -6.12 -11.39
N ARG A 37 0.80 -6.83 -10.94
CA ARG A 37 0.53 -8.21 -11.38
C ARG A 37 0.18 -8.31 -12.85
N ALA A 38 -0.40 -7.26 -13.42
CA ALA A 38 -0.70 -7.21 -14.85
C ALA A 38 0.56 -7.23 -15.72
N GLY A 39 1.71 -6.80 -15.18
CA GLY A 39 3.00 -6.88 -15.87
C GLY A 39 3.15 -5.92 -17.05
N GLY A 40 2.25 -4.94 -17.17
CA GLY A 40 2.27 -3.98 -18.27
C GLY A 40 3.20 -2.79 -18.09
N VAL A 41 3.93 -2.74 -16.97
CA VAL A 41 4.88 -1.66 -16.64
C VAL A 41 6.26 -2.26 -16.42
N SER A 42 7.30 -1.44 -16.52
CA SER A 42 8.65 -1.88 -16.21
C SER A 42 8.83 -2.13 -14.71
N ARG A 43 9.87 -2.86 -14.34
CA ARG A 43 10.20 -3.06 -12.93
C ARG A 43 10.41 -1.72 -12.21
N GLY A 44 11.13 -0.78 -12.85
CA GLY A 44 11.35 0.55 -12.28
C GLY A 44 10.04 1.30 -12.06
N ASP A 45 9.10 1.20 -13.00
CA ASP A 45 7.78 1.79 -12.86
C ASP A 45 6.98 1.12 -11.74
N ALA A 46 7.09 -0.19 -11.59
CA ALA A 46 6.45 -0.92 -10.49
C ALA A 46 6.98 -0.46 -9.13
N GLU A 47 8.29 -0.27 -9.01
CA GLU A 47 8.91 0.27 -7.80
C GLU A 47 8.44 1.70 -7.51
N SER A 48 8.30 2.53 -8.55
CA SER A 48 7.75 3.88 -8.43
C SER A 48 6.29 3.88 -7.97
N ILE A 49 5.51 2.90 -8.40
CA ILE A 49 4.13 2.72 -7.93
C ILE A 49 4.11 2.46 -6.42
N VAL A 50 5.00 1.62 -5.91
CA VAL A 50 5.10 1.35 -4.47
C VAL A 50 5.42 2.64 -3.71
N ASP A 51 6.36 3.45 -4.20
CA ASP A 51 6.72 4.73 -3.58
C ASP A 51 5.54 5.72 -3.61
N ALA A 52 4.79 5.75 -4.71
CA ALA A 52 3.61 6.60 -4.83
C ALA A 52 2.52 6.19 -3.83
N VAL A 53 2.30 4.89 -3.64
CA VAL A 53 1.35 4.37 -2.66
C VAL A 53 1.80 4.71 -1.24
N ALA A 54 3.09 4.60 -0.95
CA ALA A 54 3.64 4.98 0.36
C ALA A 54 3.41 6.48 0.64
N SER A 55 3.59 7.34 -0.36
CA SER A 55 3.32 8.78 -0.24
C SER A 55 1.84 9.05 -0.01
N ARG A 56 0.96 8.33 -0.70
CA ARG A 56 -0.48 8.45 -0.49
C ARG A 56 -0.89 8.01 0.91
N ALA A 57 -0.28 6.93 1.41
CA ALA A 57 -0.51 6.47 2.78
C ALA A 57 -0.11 7.53 3.80
N GLU A 58 1.02 8.20 3.57
CA GLU A 58 1.48 9.30 4.43
C GLU A 58 0.50 10.47 4.42
N ASP A 59 -0.07 10.81 3.27
CA ASP A 59 -1.08 11.86 3.15
C ASP A 59 -2.35 11.50 3.94
N LEU A 60 -2.78 10.25 3.87
CA LEU A 60 -3.98 9.78 4.57
C LEU A 60 -3.74 9.59 6.07
N PHE A 61 -2.56 9.13 6.45
CA PHE A 61 -2.17 8.83 7.83
C PHE A 61 -0.78 9.39 8.11
N PRO A 62 -0.66 10.67 8.47
CA PRO A 62 0.65 11.28 8.75
C PRO A 62 1.46 10.49 9.77
N GLY A 63 2.73 10.28 9.50
CA GLY A 63 3.64 9.51 10.34
C GLY A 63 3.58 8.00 10.12
N SER A 64 2.96 7.54 9.04
CA SER A 64 2.73 6.11 8.79
C SER A 64 3.79 5.40 7.94
N ARG A 65 4.85 6.10 7.50
CA ARG A 65 5.82 5.53 6.55
C ARG A 65 6.41 4.19 7.00
N ASP A 66 6.85 4.11 8.25
CA ASP A 66 7.47 2.89 8.76
C ASP A 66 6.47 1.75 8.85
N THR A 67 5.27 2.04 9.34
CA THR A 67 4.19 1.04 9.43
C THR A 67 3.78 0.57 8.04
N PHE A 68 3.65 1.50 7.08
CA PHE A 68 3.34 1.14 5.70
C PHE A 68 4.40 0.22 5.11
N ALA A 69 5.68 0.54 5.30
CA ALA A 69 6.78 -0.26 4.78
C ALA A 69 6.73 -1.70 5.29
N ILE A 70 6.40 -1.88 6.56
CA ILE A 70 6.32 -3.21 7.19
C ILE A 70 5.08 -3.98 6.74
N VAL A 71 3.93 -3.32 6.68
CA VAL A 71 2.64 -3.99 6.42
C VAL A 71 2.40 -4.22 4.93
N TYR A 72 2.63 -3.19 4.11
CA TYR A 72 2.31 -3.22 2.68
C TYR A 72 3.53 -3.21 1.77
N GLY A 73 4.59 -2.50 2.16
CA GLY A 73 5.79 -2.37 1.35
C GLY A 73 6.45 -3.71 1.07
N VAL A 74 6.60 -4.54 2.09
CA VAL A 74 7.17 -5.89 1.96
C VAL A 74 6.31 -6.74 1.02
N ARG A 75 5.00 -6.68 1.17
CA ARG A 75 4.06 -7.42 0.33
C ARG A 75 4.14 -6.99 -1.13
N LEU A 76 4.12 -5.69 -1.40
CA LEU A 76 4.18 -5.16 -2.76
C LEU A 76 5.52 -5.46 -3.43
N ARG A 77 6.63 -5.38 -2.70
CA ARG A 77 7.95 -5.74 -3.22
C ARG A 77 8.05 -7.23 -3.53
N ARG A 78 7.42 -8.07 -2.72
CA ARG A 78 7.35 -9.52 -3.00
C ARG A 78 6.59 -9.76 -4.30
N ILE A 79 5.50 -9.05 -4.55
CA ILE A 79 4.75 -9.15 -5.80
C ILE A 79 5.62 -8.73 -7.00
N ILE A 80 6.39 -7.66 -6.85
CA ILE A 80 7.34 -7.24 -7.90
C ILE A 80 8.34 -8.35 -8.19
N ASP A 81 8.91 -8.97 -7.17
CA ASP A 81 9.85 -10.07 -7.34
C ASP A 81 9.21 -11.30 -8.01
N GLU A 82 7.95 -11.58 -7.69
CA GLU A 82 7.20 -12.68 -8.32
C GLU A 82 6.95 -12.41 -9.81
N VAL A 83 6.62 -11.17 -10.16
CA VAL A 83 6.26 -10.81 -11.54
C VAL A 83 7.49 -10.56 -12.41
N TYR A 84 8.49 -9.85 -11.89
CA TYR A 84 9.66 -9.40 -12.67
C TYR A 84 10.94 -10.18 -12.37
N GLY A 85 10.89 -11.11 -11.42
CA GLY A 85 12.07 -11.81 -10.93
C GLY A 85 12.83 -10.99 -9.90
N LYS A 86 13.69 -11.68 -9.14
CA LYS A 86 14.50 -11.00 -8.14
C LYS A 86 15.59 -10.16 -8.80
N SER A 87 15.79 -8.97 -8.27
CA SER A 87 16.92 -8.12 -8.65
C SER A 87 18.20 -8.71 -8.06
N ASP A 88 19.17 -8.91 -8.89
CA ASP A 88 20.52 -9.30 -8.44
C ASP A 88 21.27 -8.11 -7.85
#